data_3dc7cc737cdcc19779a01ad78cf52ff7
#
_entry.id   3dc7cc737cdcc19779a01ad78cf52ff7
#
_cell.length_a   1.000
_cell.length_b   1.000
_cell.length_c   1.000
_cell.angle_alpha   90.00
_cell.angle_beta   90.00
_cell.angle_gamma   90.00
#
_symmetry.space_group_name_H-M   'P 1'
#
loop_
_entity.id
_entity.type
_entity.pdbx_description
1 polymer ?
#
loop_
_entity_poly.entity_id
_entity_poly.type
_entity_poly.pdbx_seq_one_letter_code
_entity_poly.pdbx_strand_id
1 'polypeptide(L)'
;MTLAIAIVGLGWWGRTLLDLASISNKLRVVRVADVNPQARDFAAQRGIAFSPRFDDVLADPAVQAVLLCTPHSQHTEQIVAAARAGKHVFCEKPLSMTRRDVLRAVAAVDAAGVALAVGHEKRFEPPVIAVMKLLKSGALGTPLQVEANFSQDKFLALAPDNWRLSEAEAPAGPMTATGVHLLDLSIGVFGEAETVLARVKQLGSPLVNGDTLAALVTFRRGGHALISAILATPFCGRFAVFGSLGWAEVRDKAHPEAPQGWTLTTCLRGQASVAIDMPPAPAVLHNLEAFADAALGRAPYPVPREQMIANVSALEAVFRSARSGAIEAVEG
;
A
#
# COMPACT_ATOMS: atom_id res chain seq x y z
N MET A 1 4.66 -16.98 -20.51
CA MET A 1 4.97 -17.65 -19.22
C MET A 1 4.21 -16.93 -18.13
N THR A 2 3.59 -17.66 -17.20
CA THR A 2 2.95 -17.17 -16.00
C THR A 2 3.88 -17.33 -14.81
N LEU A 3 3.87 -16.38 -13.87
CA LEU A 3 4.62 -16.47 -12.62
C LEU A 3 3.88 -17.42 -11.65
N ALA A 4 4.54 -18.47 -11.19
CA ALA A 4 3.99 -19.39 -10.19
C ALA A 4 4.16 -18.80 -8.79
N ILE A 5 3.05 -18.54 -8.12
CA ILE A 5 3.03 -17.81 -6.84
C ILE A 5 2.47 -18.67 -5.71
N ALA A 6 2.93 -18.37 -4.49
CA ALA A 6 2.26 -18.79 -3.28
C ALA A 6 1.70 -17.57 -2.53
N ILE A 7 0.53 -17.73 -1.90
CA ILE A 7 -0.07 -16.69 -1.03
C ILE A 7 0.11 -17.13 0.42
N VAL A 8 0.65 -16.24 1.24
CA VAL A 8 0.96 -16.46 2.65
C VAL A 8 0.07 -15.53 3.49
N GLY A 9 -0.78 -16.13 4.32
CA GLY A 9 -1.86 -15.43 5.02
C GLY A 9 -3.16 -15.40 4.20
N LEU A 10 -4.11 -16.29 4.56
CA LEU A 10 -5.43 -16.44 3.91
C LEU A 10 -6.56 -15.82 4.76
N GLY A 11 -6.26 -14.71 5.41
CA GLY A 11 -7.28 -13.82 5.94
C GLY A 11 -8.12 -13.23 4.80
N TRP A 12 -9.05 -12.36 5.15
CA TRP A 12 -9.91 -11.71 4.15
C TRP A 12 -9.12 -11.15 2.94
N TRP A 13 -8.02 -10.42 3.17
CA TRP A 13 -7.25 -9.80 2.07
C TRP A 13 -6.49 -10.82 1.22
N GLY A 14 -5.87 -11.82 1.84
CA GLY A 14 -5.18 -12.88 1.10
C GLY A 14 -6.13 -13.68 0.19
N ARG A 15 -7.38 -13.89 0.62
CA ARG A 15 -8.41 -14.50 -0.23
C ARG A 15 -8.79 -13.60 -1.40
N THR A 16 -8.90 -12.28 -1.17
CA THR A 16 -9.13 -11.30 -2.25
C THR A 16 -8.00 -11.33 -3.28
N LEU A 17 -6.73 -11.36 -2.84
CA LEU A 17 -5.59 -11.46 -3.76
C LEU A 17 -5.57 -12.80 -4.51
N LEU A 18 -6.00 -13.89 -3.87
CA LEU A 18 -6.11 -15.19 -4.53
C LEU A 18 -7.15 -15.14 -5.65
N ASP A 19 -8.33 -14.61 -5.39
CA ASP A 19 -9.39 -14.51 -6.39
C ASP A 19 -8.95 -13.61 -7.57
N LEU A 20 -8.29 -12.49 -7.31
CA LEU A 20 -7.72 -11.61 -8.34
C LEU A 20 -6.59 -12.28 -9.12
N ALA A 21 -5.68 -12.99 -8.45
CA ALA A 21 -4.60 -13.71 -9.13
C ALA A 21 -5.13 -14.84 -10.02
N SER A 22 -6.27 -15.45 -9.65
CA SER A 22 -6.88 -16.57 -10.38
C SER A 22 -7.48 -16.15 -11.73
N ILE A 23 -7.82 -14.88 -11.92
CA ILE A 23 -8.32 -14.33 -13.19
C ILE A 23 -7.20 -13.71 -14.04
N SER A 24 -5.98 -13.60 -13.51
CA SER A 24 -4.82 -13.06 -14.25
C SER A 24 -4.26 -14.10 -15.24
N ASN A 25 -3.87 -13.63 -16.42
CA ASN A 25 -3.11 -14.44 -17.38
C ASN A 25 -1.58 -14.40 -17.11
N LYS A 26 -1.12 -13.62 -16.12
CA LYS A 26 0.30 -13.47 -15.76
C LYS A 26 0.68 -14.24 -14.49
N LEU A 27 -0.30 -14.65 -13.69
CA LEU A 27 -0.12 -15.30 -12.39
C LEU A 27 -0.74 -16.69 -12.36
N ARG A 28 -0.14 -17.60 -11.60
CA ARG A 28 -0.71 -18.92 -11.30
C ARG A 28 -0.47 -19.26 -9.84
N VAL A 29 -1.53 -19.32 -9.04
CA VAL A 29 -1.45 -19.72 -7.64
C VAL A 29 -1.20 -21.24 -7.58
N VAL A 30 -0.07 -21.63 -7.04
CA VAL A 30 0.32 -23.06 -6.91
C VAL A 30 0.25 -23.57 -5.49
N ARG A 31 0.37 -22.66 -4.50
CA ARG A 31 0.33 -23.00 -3.08
C ARG A 31 -0.23 -21.84 -2.27
N VAL A 32 -0.81 -22.18 -1.13
CA VAL A 32 -1.18 -21.21 -0.11
C VAL A 32 -0.67 -21.67 1.26
N ALA A 33 -0.34 -20.71 2.13
CA ALA A 33 0.06 -21.00 3.50
C ALA A 33 -0.71 -20.13 4.49
N ASP A 34 -1.21 -20.75 5.57
CA ASP A 34 -1.84 -20.07 6.70
C ASP A 34 -1.72 -20.92 7.96
N VAL A 35 -1.51 -20.27 9.10
CA VAL A 35 -1.49 -20.94 10.42
C VAL A 35 -2.87 -21.42 10.86
N ASN A 36 -3.94 -20.80 10.31
CA ASN A 36 -5.32 -21.21 10.58
C ASN A 36 -5.67 -22.49 9.78
N PRO A 37 -5.96 -23.62 10.46
CA PRO A 37 -6.27 -24.87 9.78
C PRO A 37 -7.53 -24.82 8.90
N GLN A 38 -8.47 -23.91 9.17
CA GLN A 38 -9.67 -23.71 8.34
C GLN A 38 -9.35 -23.20 6.92
N ALA A 39 -8.16 -22.62 6.72
CA ALA A 39 -7.70 -22.21 5.39
C ALA A 39 -7.41 -23.40 4.47
N ARG A 40 -7.21 -24.60 5.01
CA ARG A 40 -7.02 -25.85 4.25
C ARG A 40 -8.23 -26.18 3.39
N ASP A 41 -9.43 -26.12 3.96
CA ASP A 41 -10.66 -26.45 3.25
C ASP A 41 -10.92 -25.47 2.10
N PHE A 42 -10.63 -24.18 2.35
CA PHE A 42 -10.69 -23.14 1.34
C PHE A 42 -9.75 -23.40 0.16
N ALA A 43 -8.52 -23.85 0.44
CA ALA A 43 -7.53 -24.21 -0.58
C ALA A 43 -7.93 -25.47 -1.35
N ALA A 44 -8.41 -26.51 -0.63
CA ALA A 44 -8.84 -27.78 -1.21
C ALA A 44 -9.99 -27.61 -2.20
N GLN A 45 -10.99 -26.78 -1.88
CA GLN A 45 -12.11 -26.45 -2.76
C GLN A 45 -11.67 -25.82 -4.10
N ARG A 46 -10.47 -25.24 -4.14
CA ARG A 46 -9.88 -24.60 -5.33
C ARG A 46 -8.80 -25.44 -5.99
N GLY A 47 -8.53 -26.65 -5.49
CA GLY A 47 -7.47 -27.53 -6.00
C GLY A 47 -6.06 -26.99 -5.77
N ILE A 48 -5.86 -26.11 -4.77
CA ILE A 48 -4.59 -25.47 -4.48
C ILE A 48 -3.91 -26.18 -3.30
N ALA A 49 -2.59 -26.44 -3.41
CA ALA A 49 -1.80 -27.04 -2.33
C ALA A 49 -1.76 -26.11 -1.11
N PHE A 50 -1.97 -26.68 0.08
CA PHE A 50 -1.95 -25.96 1.36
C PHE A 50 -0.78 -26.40 2.24
N SER A 51 -0.18 -25.46 2.97
CA SER A 51 0.74 -25.73 4.07
C SER A 51 0.42 -24.85 5.30
N PRO A 52 0.55 -25.37 6.53
CA PRO A 52 0.49 -24.54 7.74
C PRO A 52 1.80 -23.76 8.00
N ARG A 53 2.86 -24.02 7.22
CA ARG A 53 4.21 -23.49 7.47
C ARG A 53 4.72 -22.70 6.27
N PHE A 54 5.29 -21.54 6.55
CA PHE A 54 5.95 -20.72 5.54
C PHE A 54 7.19 -21.40 4.94
N ASP A 55 7.96 -22.13 5.75
CA ASP A 55 9.15 -22.86 5.30
C ASP A 55 8.85 -23.86 4.17
N ASP A 56 7.68 -24.50 4.20
CA ASP A 56 7.28 -25.43 3.13
C ASP A 56 7.02 -24.69 1.80
N VAL A 57 6.60 -23.42 1.87
CA VAL A 57 6.47 -22.55 0.68
C VAL A 57 7.84 -22.19 0.13
N LEU A 58 8.80 -21.86 1.00
CA LEU A 58 10.16 -21.51 0.62
C LEU A 58 10.91 -22.69 -0.01
N ALA A 59 10.72 -23.89 0.52
CA ALA A 59 11.34 -25.12 0.04
C ALA A 59 10.72 -25.66 -1.27
N ASP A 60 9.53 -25.21 -1.65
CA ASP A 60 8.83 -25.71 -2.84
C ASP A 60 9.45 -25.14 -4.12
N PRO A 61 10.07 -26.01 -4.98
CA PRO A 61 10.64 -25.55 -6.25
C PRO A 61 9.59 -25.07 -7.26
N ALA A 62 8.32 -25.45 -7.10
CA ALA A 62 7.24 -25.00 -7.97
C ALA A 62 6.84 -23.54 -7.68
N VAL A 63 7.20 -22.99 -6.52
CA VAL A 63 6.94 -21.61 -6.14
C VAL A 63 8.07 -20.71 -6.61
N GLN A 64 7.77 -19.72 -7.46
CA GLN A 64 8.72 -18.73 -7.94
C GLN A 64 8.65 -17.43 -7.14
N ALA A 65 7.47 -17.10 -6.62
CA ALA A 65 7.25 -15.87 -5.86
C ALA A 65 6.25 -16.06 -4.73
N VAL A 66 6.33 -15.20 -3.72
CA VAL A 66 5.40 -15.16 -2.58
C VAL A 66 4.64 -13.84 -2.54
N LEU A 67 3.34 -13.91 -2.22
CA LEU A 67 2.49 -12.78 -1.86
C LEU A 67 2.27 -12.84 -0.34
N LEU A 68 2.82 -11.88 0.40
CA LEU A 68 2.76 -11.82 1.86
C LEU A 68 1.56 -10.97 2.30
N CYS A 69 0.58 -11.60 2.95
CA CYS A 69 -0.66 -11.01 3.46
C CYS A 69 -0.82 -11.24 4.97
N THR A 70 0.28 -11.39 5.66
CA THR A 70 0.38 -11.69 7.10
C THR A 70 0.27 -10.41 7.95
N PRO A 71 0.24 -10.50 9.29
CA PRO A 71 0.40 -9.34 10.16
C PRO A 71 1.69 -8.58 9.91
N HIS A 72 1.66 -7.26 10.13
CA HIS A 72 2.73 -6.34 9.75
C HIS A 72 4.09 -6.68 10.37
N SER A 73 4.09 -7.16 11.62
CA SER A 73 5.32 -7.55 12.34
C SER A 73 6.10 -8.68 11.66
N GLN A 74 5.44 -9.49 10.82
CA GLN A 74 6.07 -10.64 10.15
C GLN A 74 6.71 -10.27 8.81
N HIS A 75 6.33 -9.15 8.19
CA HIS A 75 6.70 -8.80 6.82
C HIS A 75 8.21 -8.84 6.59
N THR A 76 8.98 -8.14 7.42
CA THR A 76 10.44 -8.03 7.25
C THR A 76 11.13 -9.38 7.25
N GLU A 77 10.86 -10.23 8.24
CA GLU A 77 11.50 -11.55 8.33
C GLU A 77 11.06 -12.47 7.20
N GLN A 78 9.80 -12.41 6.79
CA GLN A 78 9.30 -13.18 5.66
C GLN A 78 9.90 -12.72 4.33
N ILE A 79 10.08 -11.41 4.11
CA ILE A 79 10.75 -10.87 2.93
C ILE A 79 12.20 -11.37 2.88
N VAL A 80 12.93 -11.27 3.99
CA VAL A 80 14.33 -11.70 4.08
C VAL A 80 14.45 -13.21 3.82
N ALA A 81 13.59 -14.02 4.42
CA ALA A 81 13.59 -15.48 4.23
C ALA A 81 13.24 -15.85 2.78
N ALA A 82 12.23 -15.22 2.18
CA ALA A 82 11.85 -15.45 0.79
C ALA A 82 12.98 -15.07 -0.18
N ALA A 83 13.60 -13.90 0.01
CA ALA A 83 14.72 -13.46 -0.80
C ALA A 83 15.90 -14.44 -0.73
N ARG A 84 16.27 -14.91 0.47
CA ARG A 84 17.33 -15.91 0.67
C ARG A 84 17.02 -17.26 0.01
N ALA A 85 15.73 -17.60 -0.10
CA ALA A 85 15.26 -18.79 -0.83
C ALA A 85 15.14 -18.56 -2.36
N GLY A 86 15.58 -17.38 -2.86
CA GLY A 86 15.52 -17.04 -4.29
C GLY A 86 14.09 -16.76 -4.79
N LYS A 87 13.14 -16.49 -3.90
CA LYS A 87 11.74 -16.19 -4.28
C LYS A 87 11.55 -14.70 -4.48
N HIS A 88 10.88 -14.30 -5.57
CA HIS A 88 10.39 -12.92 -5.73
C HIS A 88 9.32 -12.61 -4.68
N VAL A 89 9.21 -11.35 -4.26
CA VAL A 89 8.33 -10.97 -3.15
C VAL A 89 7.38 -9.85 -3.54
N PHE A 90 6.10 -10.08 -3.37
CA PHE A 90 5.08 -9.07 -3.23
C PHE A 90 4.68 -9.04 -1.74
N CYS A 91 4.77 -7.88 -1.10
CA CYS A 91 4.38 -7.75 0.30
C CYS A 91 3.26 -6.72 0.45
N GLU A 92 2.24 -7.06 1.23
CA GLU A 92 1.22 -6.09 1.60
C GLU A 92 1.80 -4.93 2.40
N LYS A 93 1.08 -3.84 2.38
CA LYS A 93 1.44 -2.61 3.09
C LYS A 93 1.05 -2.70 4.59
N PRO A 94 1.81 -2.02 5.44
CA PRO A 94 3.11 -1.40 5.21
C PRO A 94 4.19 -2.46 4.96
N LEU A 95 5.17 -2.14 4.12
CA LEU A 95 6.24 -3.08 3.77
C LEU A 95 7.06 -3.52 4.99
N SER A 96 7.26 -2.60 5.93
CA SER A 96 7.89 -2.79 7.25
C SER A 96 7.38 -1.72 8.20
N MET A 97 7.68 -1.86 9.49
CA MET A 97 7.25 -0.91 10.52
C MET A 97 8.32 0.12 10.89
N THR A 98 9.59 -0.17 10.58
CA THR A 98 10.72 0.70 10.87
C THR A 98 11.64 0.85 9.67
N ARG A 99 12.34 2.00 9.60
CA ARG A 99 13.36 2.24 8.58
C ARG A 99 14.46 1.18 8.59
N ARG A 100 14.94 0.81 9.78
CA ARG A 100 15.95 -0.26 9.93
C ARG A 100 15.50 -1.55 9.27
N ASP A 101 14.25 -1.93 9.45
CA ASP A 101 13.73 -3.20 8.96
C ASP A 101 13.47 -3.19 7.46
N VAL A 102 12.98 -2.06 6.90
CA VAL A 102 12.85 -1.98 5.44
C VAL A 102 14.21 -1.98 4.74
N LEU A 103 15.24 -1.36 5.31
CA LEU A 103 16.60 -1.42 4.78
C LEU A 103 17.15 -2.86 4.78
N ARG A 104 16.90 -3.64 5.84
CA ARG A 104 17.24 -5.07 5.89
C ARG A 104 16.52 -5.88 4.80
N ALA A 105 15.22 -5.64 4.65
CA ALA A 105 14.40 -6.31 3.64
C ALA A 105 14.90 -6.01 2.22
N VAL A 106 15.12 -4.73 1.91
CA VAL A 106 15.62 -4.30 0.60
C VAL A 106 17.01 -4.85 0.33
N ALA A 107 17.93 -4.80 1.30
CA ALA A 107 19.28 -5.34 1.14
C ALA A 107 19.28 -6.86 0.87
N ALA A 108 18.39 -7.62 1.51
CA ALA A 108 18.27 -9.07 1.25
C ALA A 108 17.74 -9.34 -0.16
N VAL A 109 16.76 -8.56 -0.62
CA VAL A 109 16.18 -8.66 -1.97
C VAL A 109 17.23 -8.31 -3.03
N ASP A 110 18.01 -7.24 -2.81
CA ASP A 110 19.08 -6.81 -3.71
C ASP A 110 20.20 -7.86 -3.81
N ALA A 111 20.64 -8.40 -2.67
CA ALA A 111 21.67 -9.42 -2.62
C ALA A 111 21.23 -10.73 -3.33
N ALA A 112 19.94 -11.05 -3.30
CA ALA A 112 19.37 -12.22 -3.96
C ALA A 112 19.03 -11.98 -5.44
N GLY A 113 19.02 -10.74 -5.92
CA GLY A 113 18.63 -10.38 -7.29
C GLY A 113 17.16 -10.67 -7.60
N VAL A 114 16.28 -10.69 -6.59
CA VAL A 114 14.85 -10.97 -6.76
C VAL A 114 14.02 -9.68 -6.83
N ALA A 115 12.84 -9.76 -7.45
CA ALA A 115 11.91 -8.64 -7.51
C ALA A 115 11.22 -8.43 -6.15
N LEU A 116 11.03 -7.15 -5.78
CA LEU A 116 10.21 -6.73 -4.64
C LEU A 116 9.12 -5.79 -5.12
N ALA A 117 7.90 -6.01 -4.67
CA ALA A 117 6.75 -5.14 -4.89
C ALA A 117 5.97 -4.94 -3.57
N VAL A 118 5.14 -3.91 -3.52
CA VAL A 118 4.37 -3.54 -2.33
C VAL A 118 2.91 -3.28 -2.67
N GLY A 119 2.00 -3.62 -1.75
CA GLY A 119 0.55 -3.50 -1.88
C GLY A 119 0.04 -2.05 -1.85
N HIS A 120 0.60 -1.16 -2.67
CA HIS A 120 0.13 0.23 -2.85
C HIS A 120 -0.68 0.36 -4.13
N GLU A 121 -1.87 -0.25 -4.15
CA GLU A 121 -2.76 -0.33 -5.33
C GLU A 121 -3.19 1.03 -5.88
N LYS A 122 -3.27 2.08 -5.03
CA LYS A 122 -3.64 3.43 -5.48
C LYS A 122 -2.68 4.02 -6.53
N ARG A 123 -1.42 3.56 -6.56
CA ARG A 123 -0.46 3.90 -7.64
C ARG A 123 -0.90 3.39 -9.01
N PHE A 124 -1.77 2.40 -9.07
CA PHE A 124 -2.25 1.74 -10.28
C PHE A 124 -3.66 2.15 -10.68
N GLU A 125 -4.28 3.07 -9.95
CA GLU A 125 -5.55 3.69 -10.33
C GLU A 125 -5.34 4.60 -11.55
N PRO A 126 -6.15 4.46 -12.62
CA PRO A 126 -5.99 5.26 -13.84
C PRO A 126 -5.94 6.77 -13.62
N PRO A 127 -6.79 7.37 -12.76
CA PRO A 127 -6.71 8.81 -12.51
C PRO A 127 -5.44 9.23 -11.76
N VAL A 128 -4.92 8.39 -10.86
CA VAL A 128 -3.64 8.66 -10.17
C VAL A 128 -2.49 8.63 -11.18
N ILE A 129 -2.47 7.64 -12.09
CA ILE A 129 -1.50 7.58 -13.19
C ILE A 129 -1.60 8.84 -14.07
N ALA A 130 -2.81 9.35 -14.34
CA ALA A 130 -3.00 10.58 -15.12
C ALA A 130 -2.43 11.80 -14.38
N VAL A 131 -2.67 11.94 -13.06
CA VAL A 131 -2.10 13.02 -12.23
C VAL A 131 -0.56 12.96 -12.26
N MET A 132 0.03 11.77 -12.09
CA MET A 132 1.49 11.61 -12.14
C MET A 132 2.07 11.95 -13.53
N LYS A 133 1.33 11.70 -14.62
CA LYS A 133 1.72 12.14 -15.96
C LYS A 133 1.68 13.66 -16.11
N LEU A 134 0.66 14.34 -15.56
CA LEU A 134 0.57 15.81 -15.56
C LEU A 134 1.74 16.44 -14.78
N LEU A 135 2.12 15.86 -13.64
CA LEU A 135 3.30 16.28 -12.87
C LEU A 135 4.60 16.08 -13.68
N LYS A 136 4.78 14.89 -14.25
CA LYS A 136 5.98 14.56 -15.03
C LYS A 136 6.14 15.43 -16.29
N SER A 137 5.04 15.81 -16.93
CA SER A 137 5.05 16.69 -18.11
C SER A 137 5.26 18.16 -17.76
N GLY A 138 5.24 18.53 -16.48
CA GLY A 138 5.32 19.92 -16.03
C GLY A 138 4.01 20.71 -16.21
N ALA A 139 2.91 20.08 -16.63
CA ALA A 139 1.63 20.76 -16.85
C ALA A 139 1.06 21.46 -15.61
N LEU A 140 1.31 20.87 -14.42
CA LEU A 140 0.93 21.49 -13.13
C LEU A 140 1.99 22.47 -12.59
N GLY A 141 3.14 22.62 -13.25
CA GLY A 141 4.27 23.41 -12.75
C GLY A 141 4.98 22.74 -11.57
N THR A 142 5.55 23.55 -10.67
CA THR A 142 6.18 23.07 -9.44
C THR A 142 5.10 22.55 -8.48
N PRO A 143 5.14 21.29 -8.02
CA PRO A 143 4.20 20.80 -7.01
C PRO A 143 4.40 21.56 -5.69
N LEU A 144 3.32 22.04 -5.10
CA LEU A 144 3.32 22.87 -3.90
C LEU A 144 2.71 22.14 -2.70
N GLN A 145 1.55 21.50 -2.90
CA GLN A 145 0.80 20.86 -1.82
C GLN A 145 0.05 19.64 -2.32
N VAL A 146 -0.07 18.64 -1.46
CA VAL A 146 -1.01 17.53 -1.56
C VAL A 146 -2.06 17.65 -0.45
N GLU A 147 -3.33 17.45 -0.79
CA GLU A 147 -4.42 17.23 0.16
C GLU A 147 -5.05 15.87 -0.09
N ALA A 148 -5.11 15.04 0.93
CA ALA A 148 -5.58 13.68 0.75
C ALA A 148 -6.41 13.18 1.93
N ASN A 149 -7.48 12.45 1.62
CA ASN A 149 -8.34 11.78 2.60
C ASN A 149 -8.64 10.35 2.11
N PHE A 150 -8.53 9.39 3.03
CA PHE A 150 -9.04 8.04 2.81
C PHE A 150 -9.70 7.56 4.11
N SER A 151 -11.00 7.75 4.19
CA SER A 151 -11.83 7.42 5.35
C SER A 151 -12.80 6.28 5.03
N GLN A 152 -13.12 5.46 6.03
CA GLN A 152 -14.04 4.34 5.92
C GLN A 152 -14.45 3.84 7.30
N ASP A 153 -15.53 3.04 7.40
CA ASP A 153 -16.04 2.46 8.64
C ASP A 153 -15.93 0.92 8.71
N LYS A 154 -15.29 0.29 7.75
CA LYS A 154 -15.22 -1.19 7.67
C LYS A 154 -14.59 -1.85 8.90
N PHE A 155 -13.70 -1.15 9.60
CA PHE A 155 -13.04 -1.71 10.77
C PHE A 155 -13.96 -1.82 11.98
N LEU A 156 -15.10 -1.12 11.98
CA LEU A 156 -16.12 -1.27 13.01
C LEU A 156 -16.78 -2.68 13.02
N ALA A 157 -16.71 -3.40 11.89
CA ALA A 157 -17.21 -4.76 11.78
C ALA A 157 -16.15 -5.84 12.12
N LEU A 158 -14.92 -5.48 12.44
CA LEU A 158 -13.89 -6.44 12.81
C LEU A 158 -14.12 -6.97 14.23
N ALA A 159 -13.78 -8.25 14.46
CA ALA A 159 -13.79 -8.82 15.79
C ALA A 159 -12.80 -8.07 16.69
N PRO A 160 -13.09 -7.88 18.00
CA PRO A 160 -12.26 -7.07 18.90
C PRO A 160 -10.81 -7.56 19.05
N ASP A 161 -10.58 -8.85 18.84
CA ASP A 161 -9.25 -9.49 18.87
C ASP A 161 -8.49 -9.45 17.53
N ASN A 162 -9.06 -8.79 16.51
CA ASN A 162 -8.40 -8.67 15.23
C ASN A 162 -7.09 -7.86 15.36
N TRP A 163 -6.00 -8.41 14.88
CA TRP A 163 -4.67 -7.80 14.96
C TRP A 163 -4.59 -6.37 14.39
N ARG A 164 -5.46 -6.03 13.41
CA ARG A 164 -5.55 -4.67 12.84
C ARG A 164 -6.01 -3.62 13.83
N LEU A 165 -6.59 -4.03 14.95
CA LEU A 165 -7.04 -3.16 16.04
C LEU A 165 -5.99 -3.04 17.16
N SER A 166 -4.88 -3.78 17.06
CA SER A 166 -3.79 -3.77 18.03
C SER A 166 -2.81 -2.63 17.76
N GLU A 167 -2.42 -1.88 18.80
CA GLU A 167 -1.35 -0.88 18.68
C GLU A 167 0.01 -1.50 18.34
N ALA A 168 0.25 -2.75 18.72
CA ALA A 168 1.50 -3.45 18.41
C ALA A 168 1.63 -3.78 16.93
N GLU A 169 0.53 -4.23 16.29
CA GLU A 169 0.51 -4.63 14.88
C GLU A 169 0.13 -3.49 13.94
N ALA A 170 -0.70 -2.56 14.40
CA ALA A 170 -1.22 -1.46 13.61
C ALA A 170 -1.22 -0.15 14.40
N PRO A 171 -0.03 0.36 14.82
CA PRO A 171 0.05 1.64 15.51
C PRO A 171 -0.51 2.77 14.64
N ALA A 172 -1.06 3.80 15.30
CA ALA A 172 -1.73 4.89 14.61
C ALA A 172 -2.78 4.38 13.60
N GLY A 173 -3.73 3.57 14.06
CA GLY A 173 -4.69 2.76 13.30
C GLY A 173 -5.14 3.34 11.96
N PRO A 174 -5.67 4.58 11.88
CA PRO A 174 -6.06 5.17 10.60
C PRO A 174 -4.90 5.35 9.61
N MET A 175 -3.65 5.56 10.10
CA MET A 175 -2.48 5.65 9.23
C MET A 175 -2.13 4.29 8.63
N THR A 176 -2.03 3.24 9.44
CA THR A 176 -1.69 1.88 8.95
C THR A 176 -2.79 1.28 8.09
N ALA A 177 -4.05 1.62 8.37
CA ALA A 177 -5.20 1.13 7.61
C ALA A 177 -5.27 1.75 6.20
N THR A 178 -5.33 3.06 6.12
CA THR A 178 -5.64 3.80 4.88
C THR A 178 -4.69 4.96 4.59
N GLY A 179 -4.23 5.69 5.61
CA GLY A 179 -3.35 6.84 5.44
C GLY A 179 -2.01 6.51 4.78
N VAL A 180 -1.49 5.29 4.96
CA VAL A 180 -0.22 4.85 4.36
C VAL A 180 -0.24 4.88 2.83
N HIS A 181 -1.40 4.66 2.19
CA HIS A 181 -1.54 4.81 0.74
C HIS A 181 -1.43 6.28 0.30
N LEU A 182 -1.96 7.19 1.12
CA LEU A 182 -1.89 8.64 0.84
C LEU A 182 -0.48 9.19 1.07
N LEU A 183 0.21 8.67 2.09
CA LEU A 183 1.62 8.95 2.34
C LEU A 183 2.48 8.48 1.16
N ASP A 184 2.22 7.27 0.66
CA ASP A 184 2.88 6.71 -0.51
C ASP A 184 2.67 7.58 -1.77
N LEU A 185 1.45 8.01 -2.05
CA LEU A 185 1.16 8.91 -3.16
C LEU A 185 1.89 10.26 -3.02
N SER A 186 1.95 10.81 -1.80
CA SER A 186 2.64 12.07 -1.50
C SER A 186 4.14 11.95 -1.73
N ILE A 187 4.74 10.82 -1.34
CA ILE A 187 6.15 10.49 -1.65
C ILE A 187 6.37 10.35 -3.17
N GLY A 188 5.41 9.80 -3.88
CA GLY A 188 5.44 9.78 -5.35
C GLY A 188 5.50 11.16 -5.99
N VAL A 189 4.88 12.17 -5.36
CA VAL A 189 4.88 13.57 -5.82
C VAL A 189 6.17 14.30 -5.44
N PHE A 190 6.60 14.20 -4.17
CA PHE A 190 7.64 15.07 -3.60
C PHE A 190 8.98 14.35 -3.31
N GLY A 191 8.99 13.03 -3.27
CA GLY A 191 10.15 12.24 -2.82
C GLY A 191 10.20 12.10 -1.30
N GLU A 192 11.39 12.15 -0.72
CA GLU A 192 11.62 11.92 0.71
C GLU A 192 10.97 12.98 1.59
N ALA A 193 10.28 12.53 2.62
CA ALA A 193 9.78 13.40 3.67
C ALA A 193 10.92 13.93 4.56
N GLU A 194 10.74 15.12 5.11
CA GLU A 194 11.67 15.79 6.01
C GLU A 194 11.19 15.77 7.45
N THR A 195 9.93 16.19 7.67
CA THR A 195 9.31 16.19 8.99
C THR A 195 7.85 15.73 8.93
N VAL A 196 7.35 15.26 10.06
CA VAL A 196 5.95 14.86 10.25
C VAL A 196 5.40 15.44 11.55
N LEU A 197 4.20 16.02 11.47
CA LEU A 197 3.35 16.31 12.61
C LEU A 197 2.05 15.51 12.47
N ALA A 198 1.80 14.56 13.36
CA ALA A 198 0.61 13.71 13.33
C ALA A 198 -0.19 13.76 14.63
N ARG A 199 -1.50 13.68 14.51
CA ARG A 199 -2.44 13.54 15.62
C ARG A 199 -3.35 12.36 15.33
N VAL A 200 -3.36 11.42 16.25
CA VAL A 200 -4.29 10.28 16.25
C VAL A 200 -5.13 10.34 17.50
N LYS A 201 -6.43 10.17 17.36
CA LYS A 201 -7.39 10.16 18.46
C LYS A 201 -8.40 9.04 18.27
N GLN A 202 -8.96 8.58 19.38
CA GLN A 202 -10.15 7.74 19.43
C GLN A 202 -11.31 8.63 19.85
N LEU A 203 -12.22 8.95 18.94
CA LEU A 203 -13.29 9.92 19.17
C LEU A 203 -14.68 9.35 18.97
N GLY A 204 -14.89 8.51 17.96
CA GLY A 204 -16.20 8.08 17.51
C GLY A 204 -16.41 6.57 17.47
N SER A 205 -15.44 5.77 17.92
CA SER A 205 -15.50 4.31 17.81
C SER A 205 -14.77 3.61 18.97
N PRO A 206 -14.93 2.28 19.12
CA PRO A 206 -14.17 1.49 20.11
C PRO A 206 -12.76 1.10 19.61
N LEU A 207 -12.25 1.65 18.52
CA LEU A 207 -10.96 1.28 17.94
C LEU A 207 -9.81 1.82 18.78
N VAL A 208 -9.19 0.96 19.60
CA VAL A 208 -8.21 1.34 20.62
C VAL A 208 -6.91 1.95 20.05
N ASN A 209 -6.55 1.62 18.82
CA ASN A 209 -5.41 2.20 18.09
C ASN A 209 -5.77 3.49 17.33
N GLY A 210 -6.93 4.10 17.65
CA GLY A 210 -7.42 5.35 17.11
C GLY A 210 -8.35 5.20 15.91
N ASP A 211 -9.22 6.18 15.73
CA ASP A 211 -10.19 6.23 14.64
C ASP A 211 -10.10 7.50 13.79
N THR A 212 -9.35 8.50 14.23
CA THR A 212 -9.11 9.74 13.48
C THR A 212 -7.63 10.05 13.38
N LEU A 213 -7.20 10.51 12.20
CA LEU A 213 -5.85 10.95 11.90
C LEU A 213 -5.88 12.30 11.19
N ALA A 214 -5.03 13.23 11.62
CA ALA A 214 -4.59 14.38 10.87
C ALA A 214 -3.06 14.43 10.86
N ALA A 215 -2.44 14.54 9.69
CA ALA A 215 -1.00 14.62 9.54
C ALA A 215 -0.59 15.72 8.56
N LEU A 216 0.44 16.48 8.93
CA LEU A 216 1.20 17.37 8.08
C LEU A 216 2.57 16.74 7.84
N VAL A 217 2.94 16.56 6.58
CA VAL A 217 4.24 16.04 6.15
C VAL A 217 4.94 17.09 5.31
N THR A 218 6.16 17.47 5.65
CA THR A 218 7.02 18.31 4.80
C THR A 218 8.03 17.44 4.07
N PHE A 219 8.54 17.91 2.93
CA PHE A 219 9.41 17.14 2.05
C PHE A 219 10.73 17.87 1.79
N ARG A 220 11.84 17.12 1.69
CA ARG A 220 13.20 17.66 1.50
C ARG A 220 13.35 18.53 0.25
N ARG A 221 12.58 18.23 -0.81
CA ARG A 221 12.59 19.01 -2.06
C ARG A 221 11.60 20.18 -2.04
N GLY A 222 11.00 20.47 -0.88
CA GLY A 222 9.95 21.45 -0.71
C GLY A 222 8.56 20.83 -0.93
N GLY A 223 7.53 21.63 -0.64
CA GLY A 223 6.15 21.19 -0.63
C GLY A 223 5.74 20.45 0.64
N HIS A 224 4.46 20.20 0.78
CA HIS A 224 3.90 19.51 1.94
C HIS A 224 2.63 18.74 1.60
N ALA A 225 2.26 17.79 2.44
CA ALA A 225 1.02 17.03 2.33
C ALA A 225 0.18 17.16 3.61
N LEU A 226 -1.12 17.39 3.41
CA LEU A 226 -2.15 17.31 4.44
C LEU A 226 -2.88 15.98 4.25
N ILE A 227 -2.69 15.06 5.17
CA ILE A 227 -3.25 13.72 5.11
C ILE A 227 -4.26 13.54 6.25
N SER A 228 -5.46 13.11 5.92
CA SER A 228 -6.47 12.74 6.89
C SER A 228 -7.02 11.33 6.61
N ALA A 229 -7.36 10.61 7.68
CA ALA A 229 -8.01 9.32 7.61
C ALA A 229 -8.91 9.13 8.83
N ILE A 230 -10.13 8.65 8.61
CA ILE A 230 -11.11 8.38 9.67
C ILE A 230 -11.63 6.95 9.47
N LEU A 231 -11.62 6.14 10.55
CA LEU A 231 -12.11 4.75 10.52
C LEU A 231 -13.52 4.59 11.12
N ALA A 232 -14.20 5.71 11.38
CA ALA A 232 -15.51 5.76 12.02
C ALA A 232 -16.53 6.60 11.21
N THR A 233 -16.33 6.72 9.90
CA THR A 233 -17.22 7.47 9.00
C THR A 233 -17.41 6.71 7.69
N PRO A 234 -18.53 6.89 6.98
CA PRO A 234 -18.71 6.33 5.64
C PRO A 234 -17.56 6.64 4.70
N PHE A 235 -17.42 5.83 3.66
CA PHE A 235 -16.31 5.93 2.72
C PHE A 235 -16.18 7.34 2.11
N CYS A 236 -14.95 7.85 2.12
CA CYS A 236 -14.54 9.07 1.42
C CYS A 236 -13.10 8.88 0.92
N GLY A 237 -12.91 8.92 -0.40
CA GLY A 237 -11.59 8.87 -1.05
C GLY A 237 -11.33 10.15 -1.84
N ARG A 238 -10.21 10.86 -1.53
CA ARG A 238 -9.79 12.08 -2.21
C ARG A 238 -8.26 12.18 -2.24
N PHE A 239 -7.72 12.53 -3.40
CA PHE A 239 -6.31 12.87 -3.57
C PHE A 239 -6.20 14.06 -4.50
N ALA A 240 -5.68 15.19 -4.00
CA ALA A 240 -5.51 16.42 -4.78
C ALA A 240 -4.07 16.88 -4.74
N VAL A 241 -3.54 17.31 -5.89
CA VAL A 241 -2.20 17.89 -6.05
C VAL A 241 -2.34 19.31 -6.57
N PHE A 242 -1.77 20.26 -5.86
CA PHE A 242 -1.71 21.67 -6.22
C PHE A 242 -0.31 22.01 -6.69
N GLY A 243 -0.21 22.54 -7.90
CA GLY A 243 1.03 23.01 -8.50
C GLY A 243 0.96 24.48 -8.85
N SER A 244 2.10 25.06 -9.21
CA SER A 244 2.23 26.48 -9.52
C SER A 244 1.51 26.92 -10.80
N LEU A 245 1.16 25.96 -11.70
CA LEU A 245 0.46 26.23 -12.96
C LEU A 245 -0.94 25.59 -13.02
N GLY A 246 -1.33 24.84 -12.02
CA GLY A 246 -2.65 24.20 -11.98
C GLY A 246 -2.75 23.17 -10.87
N TRP A 247 -3.92 22.55 -10.78
CA TRP A 247 -4.18 21.49 -9.82
C TRP A 247 -4.96 20.34 -10.46
N ALA A 248 -4.85 19.17 -9.85
CA ALA A 248 -5.62 17.98 -10.21
C ALA A 248 -6.17 17.31 -8.95
N GLU A 249 -7.43 16.87 -8.98
CA GLU A 249 -8.09 16.17 -7.89
C GLU A 249 -8.71 14.88 -8.41
N VAL A 250 -8.45 13.78 -7.69
CA VAL A 250 -9.10 12.49 -7.85
C VAL A 250 -10.09 12.29 -6.71
N ARG A 251 -11.32 11.94 -7.04
CA ARG A 251 -12.33 11.47 -6.09
C ARG A 251 -12.75 10.05 -6.43
N ASP A 252 -12.60 9.15 -5.46
CA ASP A 252 -13.11 7.80 -5.57
C ASP A 252 -14.64 7.81 -5.46
N LYS A 253 -15.37 7.12 -6.34
CA LYS A 253 -16.82 6.96 -6.28
C LYS A 253 -17.26 5.86 -5.31
N ALA A 254 -16.37 4.89 -5.03
CA ALA A 254 -16.57 3.80 -4.09
C ALA A 254 -15.23 3.30 -3.55
N HIS A 255 -15.29 2.41 -2.56
CA HIS A 255 -14.11 1.81 -1.96
C HIS A 255 -13.28 1.01 -2.99
N PRO A 256 -11.93 1.03 -2.93
CA PRO A 256 -11.05 0.34 -3.88
C PRO A 256 -11.28 -1.18 -4.04
N GLU A 257 -11.89 -1.84 -3.05
CA GLU A 257 -12.24 -3.26 -3.13
C GLU A 257 -13.43 -3.55 -4.06
N ALA A 258 -14.32 -2.58 -4.26
CA ALA A 258 -15.46 -2.66 -5.16
C ALA A 258 -15.57 -1.35 -5.96
N PRO A 259 -14.58 -1.04 -6.80
CA PRO A 259 -14.44 0.27 -7.42
C PRO A 259 -15.62 0.52 -8.37
N GLN A 260 -16.21 1.72 -8.27
CA GLN A 260 -17.23 2.21 -9.19
C GLN A 260 -16.69 3.33 -10.11
N GLY A 261 -15.36 3.44 -10.19
CA GLY A 261 -14.67 4.46 -10.93
C GLY A 261 -14.35 5.70 -10.11
N TRP A 262 -13.95 6.74 -10.81
CA TRP A 262 -13.43 7.97 -10.23
C TRP A 262 -13.95 9.19 -11.00
N THR A 263 -13.87 10.36 -10.35
CA THR A 263 -13.93 11.65 -11.04
C THR A 263 -12.54 12.27 -10.94
N LEU A 264 -11.92 12.56 -12.08
CA LEU A 264 -10.69 13.35 -12.20
C LEU A 264 -11.06 14.77 -12.58
N THR A 265 -10.76 15.74 -11.72
CA THR A 265 -10.93 17.16 -12.01
C THR A 265 -9.56 17.82 -12.18
N THR A 266 -9.38 18.59 -13.22
CA THR A 266 -8.15 19.37 -13.48
C THR A 266 -8.48 20.82 -13.74
N CYS A 267 -7.61 21.72 -13.31
CA CYS A 267 -7.70 23.15 -13.62
C CYS A 267 -6.30 23.70 -13.86
N LEU A 268 -6.04 24.14 -15.08
CA LEU A 268 -4.78 24.81 -15.42
C LEU A 268 -4.95 26.33 -15.32
N ARG A 269 -3.87 27.02 -15.06
CA ARG A 269 -3.88 28.48 -14.90
C ARG A 269 -4.47 29.15 -16.13
N GLY A 270 -5.47 30.03 -15.92
CA GLY A 270 -6.18 30.74 -16.98
C GLY A 270 -7.24 29.91 -17.70
N GLN A 271 -7.51 28.68 -17.26
CA GLN A 271 -8.53 27.81 -17.84
C GLN A 271 -9.64 27.49 -16.82
N ALA A 272 -10.82 27.18 -17.30
CA ALA A 272 -11.88 26.63 -16.46
C ALA A 272 -11.51 25.21 -16.02
N SER A 273 -12.01 24.79 -14.87
CA SER A 273 -11.84 23.42 -14.41
C SER A 273 -12.61 22.43 -15.30
N VAL A 274 -12.01 21.27 -15.55
CA VAL A 274 -12.61 20.19 -16.32
C VAL A 274 -12.69 18.96 -15.43
N ALA A 275 -13.87 18.36 -15.33
CA ALA A 275 -14.10 17.10 -14.63
C ALA A 275 -14.38 15.99 -15.63
N ILE A 276 -13.73 14.85 -15.47
CA ILE A 276 -13.86 13.66 -16.29
C ILE A 276 -14.18 12.47 -15.41
N ASP A 277 -15.26 11.78 -15.73
CA ASP A 277 -15.59 10.50 -15.11
C ASP A 277 -14.78 9.37 -15.74
N MET A 278 -14.09 8.61 -14.90
CA MET A 278 -13.28 7.47 -15.32
C MET A 278 -13.94 6.17 -14.84
N PRO A 279 -14.05 5.15 -15.72
CA PRO A 279 -14.66 3.88 -15.37
C PRO A 279 -13.83 3.13 -14.32
N PRO A 280 -14.43 2.16 -13.61
CA PRO A 280 -13.69 1.31 -12.68
C PRO A 280 -12.60 0.52 -13.39
N ALA A 281 -11.50 0.29 -12.67
CA ALA A 281 -10.38 -0.54 -13.13
C ALA A 281 -9.85 -1.38 -11.96
N PRO A 282 -9.34 -2.59 -12.22
CA PRO A 282 -8.86 -3.50 -11.18
C PRO A 282 -7.43 -3.12 -10.74
N ALA A 283 -7.26 -1.99 -10.06
CA ALA A 283 -5.94 -1.45 -9.69
C ALA A 283 -5.10 -2.43 -8.86
N VAL A 284 -5.72 -3.21 -7.96
CA VAL A 284 -5.04 -4.28 -7.21
C VAL A 284 -4.47 -5.34 -8.15
N LEU A 285 -5.26 -5.79 -9.13
CA LEU A 285 -4.79 -6.75 -10.13
C LEU A 285 -3.65 -6.16 -10.99
N HIS A 286 -3.77 -4.91 -11.41
CA HIS A 286 -2.71 -4.23 -12.16
C HIS A 286 -1.40 -4.16 -11.38
N ASN A 287 -1.46 -3.97 -10.06
CA ASN A 287 -0.28 -4.01 -9.20
C ASN A 287 0.34 -5.42 -9.16
N LEU A 288 -0.47 -6.46 -8.97
CA LEU A 288 0.00 -7.85 -9.00
C LEU A 288 0.62 -8.22 -10.36
N GLU A 289 0.02 -7.76 -11.45
CA GLU A 289 0.52 -8.02 -12.81
C GLU A 289 1.81 -7.26 -13.13
N ALA A 290 1.97 -6.04 -12.61
CA ALA A 290 3.22 -5.29 -12.69
C ALA A 290 4.35 -5.98 -11.91
N PHE A 291 4.01 -6.57 -10.75
CA PHE A 291 4.94 -7.44 -10.02
C PHE A 291 5.35 -8.67 -10.84
N ALA A 292 4.38 -9.34 -11.47
CA ALA A 292 4.68 -10.51 -12.30
C ALA A 292 5.60 -10.14 -13.48
N ASP A 293 5.38 -9.00 -14.12
CA ASP A 293 6.24 -8.51 -15.20
C ASP A 293 7.66 -8.21 -14.70
N ALA A 294 7.80 -7.63 -13.50
CA ALA A 294 9.12 -7.39 -12.90
C ALA A 294 9.83 -8.69 -12.54
N ALA A 295 9.14 -9.65 -11.92
CA ALA A 295 9.69 -10.94 -11.55
C ALA A 295 10.12 -11.78 -12.77
N LEU A 296 9.44 -11.60 -13.91
CA LEU A 296 9.77 -12.27 -15.17
C LEU A 296 10.73 -11.47 -16.07
N GLY A 297 11.27 -10.34 -15.58
CA GLY A 297 12.21 -9.50 -16.33
C GLY A 297 11.63 -8.78 -17.55
N ARG A 298 10.30 -8.60 -17.64
CA ARG A 298 9.61 -7.96 -18.77
C ARG A 298 9.59 -6.45 -18.68
N ALA A 299 9.45 -5.93 -17.45
CA ALA A 299 9.44 -4.49 -17.18
C ALA A 299 9.87 -4.24 -15.73
N PRO A 300 10.48 -3.10 -15.39
CA PRO A 300 10.76 -2.75 -14.00
C PRO A 300 9.46 -2.52 -13.23
N TYR A 301 9.47 -2.84 -11.92
CA TYR A 301 8.33 -2.50 -11.07
C TYR A 301 8.19 -0.98 -10.93
N PRO A 302 6.97 -0.41 -11.07
CA PRO A 302 6.79 1.06 -11.16
C PRO A 302 7.13 1.86 -9.91
N VAL A 303 7.13 1.22 -8.72
CA VAL A 303 7.49 1.88 -7.46
C VAL A 303 8.95 1.56 -7.14
N PRO A 304 9.86 2.55 -7.23
CA PRO A 304 11.28 2.33 -6.95
C PRO A 304 11.54 2.08 -5.47
N ARG A 305 12.62 1.37 -5.16
CA ARG A 305 12.97 0.96 -3.78
C ARG A 305 13.21 2.14 -2.86
N GLU A 306 13.75 3.23 -3.38
CA GLU A 306 13.96 4.48 -2.64
C GLU A 306 12.63 5.04 -2.12
N GLN A 307 11.56 4.93 -2.91
CA GLN A 307 10.22 5.36 -2.47
C GLN A 307 9.60 4.38 -1.46
N MET A 308 9.87 3.09 -1.57
CA MET A 308 9.45 2.11 -0.55
C MET A 308 10.12 2.40 0.80
N ILE A 309 11.43 2.67 0.80
CA ILE A 309 12.18 3.05 2.00
C ILE A 309 11.66 4.38 2.55
N ALA A 310 11.48 5.39 1.70
CA ALA A 310 10.97 6.70 2.11
C ALA A 310 9.57 6.61 2.73
N ASN A 311 8.68 5.73 2.20
CA ASN A 311 7.35 5.50 2.77
C ASN A 311 7.44 4.95 4.19
N VAL A 312 8.23 3.92 4.42
CA VAL A 312 8.38 3.32 5.76
C VAL A 312 9.09 4.28 6.71
N SER A 313 10.10 5.04 6.27
CA SER A 313 10.78 6.05 7.10
C SER A 313 9.81 7.14 7.56
N ALA A 314 8.98 7.65 6.66
CA ALA A 314 7.95 8.64 6.99
C ALA A 314 6.84 8.05 7.87
N LEU A 315 6.43 6.80 7.63
CA LEU A 315 5.45 6.09 8.46
C LEU A 315 5.94 5.93 9.90
N GLU A 316 7.21 5.55 10.10
CA GLU A 316 7.83 5.45 11.43
C GLU A 316 7.83 6.81 12.15
N ALA A 317 8.11 7.91 11.43
CA ALA A 317 8.01 9.26 11.99
C ALA A 317 6.56 9.64 12.34
N VAL A 318 5.56 9.20 11.58
CA VAL A 318 4.14 9.34 11.95
C VAL A 318 3.86 8.64 13.27
N PHE A 319 4.35 7.42 13.48
CA PHE A 319 4.16 6.69 14.74
C PHE A 319 4.80 7.42 15.93
N ARG A 320 6.01 7.97 15.75
CA ARG A 320 6.66 8.77 16.79
C ARG A 320 5.85 10.03 17.10
N SER A 321 5.46 10.78 16.07
CA SER A 321 4.71 12.03 16.22
C SER A 321 3.31 11.82 16.83
N ALA A 322 2.62 10.75 16.48
CA ALA A 322 1.34 10.40 17.07
C ALA A 322 1.45 10.13 18.58
N ARG A 323 2.57 9.57 19.05
CA ARG A 323 2.85 9.31 20.48
C ARG A 323 3.36 10.54 21.21
N SER A 324 4.36 11.23 20.65
CA SER A 324 5.01 12.40 21.30
C SER A 324 4.16 13.65 21.27
N GLY A 325 3.30 13.76 20.26
CA GLY A 325 2.58 15.00 19.99
C GLY A 325 3.48 16.11 19.43
N ALA A 326 4.72 15.83 19.06
CA ALA A 326 5.68 16.79 18.55
C ALA A 326 5.90 16.60 17.02
N ILE A 327 6.57 17.59 16.42
CA ILE A 327 7.14 17.43 15.07
C ILE A 327 8.30 16.46 15.17
N GLU A 328 8.30 15.44 14.31
CA GLU A 328 9.34 14.42 14.25
C GLU A 328 10.09 14.53 12.93
N ALA A 329 11.42 14.48 13.00
CA ALA A 329 12.26 14.40 11.83
C ALA A 329 12.15 13.00 11.19
N VAL A 330 12.15 12.95 9.85
CA VAL A 330 12.24 11.69 9.11
C VAL A 330 13.71 11.36 8.89
N GLU A 331 14.13 10.19 9.36
CA GLU A 331 15.48 9.70 9.13
C GLU A 331 15.71 9.45 7.64
N GLY A 332 16.81 9.99 7.11
CA GLY A 332 17.20 9.88 5.70
C GLY A 332 18.09 8.67 5.42
#